data_32be69ef0430b7a3d54212ea53952136
#
_entry.id   32be69ef0430b7a3d54212ea53952136
#
_cell.length_a   1.000
_cell.length_b   1.000
_cell.length_c   1.000
_cell.angle_alpha   90.00
_cell.angle_beta   90.00
_cell.angle_gamma   90.00
#
_symmetry.space_group_name_H-M   'P 1'
#
loop_
_entity.id
_entity.type
_entity.pdbx_description
1 polymer ?
#
loop_
_entity_poly.entity_id
_entity_poly.type
_entity_poly.pdbx_seq_one_letter_code
_entity_poly.pdbx_strand_id
1 'polypeptide(L)'
;MKTILSALGLSLLIFTSCGGQKKVEVDFIQDNIDNAVAQNTIQTDIIEKSGKILNPRTINKDGSISYIPIDDWCSGFFPGSMWLTYNLTGDQKWLPLAEKYTEALDSVKHLKWHHDVGFMIGCSYLNGYRMADKKEYKDVIIETAKSLSTRFRPNAGAVSYTHLRAHETL
;
A
#
# COMPACT_ATOMS: atom_id res chain seq x y z
N MET A 1 -64.10 40.29 -56.88
CA MET A 1 -63.53 38.96 -56.74
C MET A 1 -62.18 39.15 -56.01
N LYS A 2 -62.09 38.79 -54.74
CA LYS A 2 -60.89 38.97 -53.92
C LYS A 2 -60.26 37.59 -53.74
N THR A 3 -59.05 37.42 -54.24
CA THR A 3 -58.23 36.22 -54.12
C THR A 3 -57.41 36.37 -52.82
N ILE A 4 -57.62 35.47 -51.91
CA ILE A 4 -56.85 35.34 -50.63
C ILE A 4 -55.69 34.42 -50.90
N LEU A 5 -54.46 34.94 -50.83
CA LEU A 5 -53.22 34.15 -50.77
C LEU A 5 -52.97 33.66 -49.37
N SER A 6 -53.04 32.35 -49.17
CA SER A 6 -52.65 31.69 -47.92
C SER A 6 -51.14 31.47 -47.96
N ALA A 7 -50.46 32.14 -47.05
CA ALA A 7 -49.01 31.86 -46.80
C ALA A 7 -48.89 30.68 -45.86
N LEU A 8 -48.42 29.54 -46.34
CA LEU A 8 -47.98 28.42 -45.52
C LEU A 8 -46.62 28.73 -44.91
N GLY A 9 -46.59 29.01 -43.64
CA GLY A 9 -45.36 29.12 -42.89
C GLY A 9 -44.78 27.73 -42.58
N LEU A 10 -43.67 27.41 -43.22
CA LEU A 10 -42.89 26.19 -42.97
C LEU A 10 -42.04 26.38 -41.74
N SER A 11 -42.52 25.93 -40.54
CA SER A 11 -41.74 25.92 -39.32
C SER A 11 -40.70 24.83 -39.37
N LEU A 12 -39.43 25.20 -39.57
CA LEU A 12 -38.26 24.32 -39.52
C LEU A 12 -37.93 24.03 -38.04
N LEU A 13 -38.40 22.89 -37.55
CA LEU A 13 -38.02 22.38 -36.23
C LEU A 13 -36.55 21.89 -36.30
N ILE A 14 -35.63 22.72 -35.82
CA ILE A 14 -34.26 22.33 -35.59
C ILE A 14 -34.23 21.47 -34.32
N PHE A 15 -34.20 20.15 -34.49
CA PHE A 15 -33.83 19.24 -33.41
C PHE A 15 -32.34 19.37 -33.12
N THR A 16 -31.96 20.22 -32.19
CA THR A 16 -30.65 20.17 -31.58
C THR A 16 -30.55 18.88 -30.77
N SER A 17 -30.02 17.84 -31.38
CA SER A 17 -29.59 16.64 -30.69
C SER A 17 -28.48 17.04 -29.75
N CYS A 18 -28.80 17.27 -28.47
CA CYS A 18 -27.83 17.22 -27.40
C CYS A 18 -27.29 15.78 -27.33
N GLY A 19 -26.25 15.53 -28.09
CA GLY A 19 -25.42 14.34 -27.88
C GLY A 19 -24.88 14.39 -26.47
N GLY A 20 -25.60 13.75 -25.53
CA GLY A 20 -25.11 13.56 -24.19
C GLY A 20 -23.77 12.83 -24.28
N GLN A 21 -22.67 13.52 -24.03
CA GLN A 21 -21.40 12.86 -23.76
C GLN A 21 -21.68 11.86 -22.63
N LYS A 22 -21.64 10.57 -22.92
CA LYS A 22 -21.59 9.54 -21.89
C LYS A 22 -20.42 9.92 -21.00
N LYS A 23 -20.70 10.39 -19.80
CA LYS A 23 -19.70 10.53 -18.74
C LYS A 23 -19.13 9.13 -18.58
N VAL A 24 -17.87 8.93 -18.97
CA VAL A 24 -17.17 7.69 -18.66
C VAL A 24 -17.10 7.68 -17.15
N GLU A 25 -17.90 6.82 -16.53
CA GLU A 25 -17.85 6.60 -15.09
C GLU A 25 -16.51 5.89 -14.85
N VAL A 26 -15.56 6.65 -14.33
CA VAL A 26 -14.24 6.12 -13.96
C VAL A 26 -14.48 5.25 -12.73
N ASP A 27 -14.18 3.96 -12.84
CA ASP A 27 -14.14 3.08 -11.67
C ASP A 27 -12.91 3.44 -10.84
N PHE A 28 -13.10 4.39 -9.93
CA PHE A 28 -12.05 4.89 -9.06
C PHE A 28 -11.31 3.78 -8.31
N ILE A 29 -12.01 2.72 -7.90
CA ILE A 29 -11.39 1.61 -7.17
C ILE A 29 -10.49 0.81 -8.10
N GLN A 30 -10.99 0.41 -9.28
CA GLN A 30 -10.22 -0.36 -10.23
C GLN A 30 -9.01 0.41 -10.75
N ASP A 31 -9.17 1.68 -11.08
CA ASP A 31 -8.07 2.54 -11.51
C ASP A 31 -6.95 2.63 -10.47
N ASN A 32 -7.29 2.72 -9.18
CA ASN A 32 -6.29 2.74 -8.12
C ASN A 32 -5.61 1.38 -7.93
N ILE A 33 -6.33 0.28 -8.07
CA ILE A 33 -5.74 -1.07 -8.06
C ILE A 33 -4.76 -1.22 -9.22
N ASP A 34 -5.14 -0.84 -10.43
CA ASP A 34 -4.29 -0.93 -11.62
C ASP A 34 -3.03 -0.08 -11.48
N ASN A 35 -3.16 1.13 -10.95
CA ASN A 35 -2.02 1.99 -10.64
C ASN A 35 -1.09 1.36 -9.58
N ALA A 36 -1.62 0.78 -8.52
CA ALA A 36 -0.83 0.11 -7.49
C ALA A 36 -0.08 -1.11 -8.07
N VAL A 37 -0.75 -1.91 -8.91
CA VAL A 37 -0.13 -3.05 -9.63
C VAL A 37 1.02 -2.57 -10.52
N ALA A 38 0.79 -1.50 -11.30
CA ALA A 38 1.81 -0.94 -12.19
C ALA A 38 3.04 -0.44 -11.41
N GLN A 39 2.83 0.32 -10.35
CA GLN A 39 3.91 0.85 -9.51
C GLN A 39 4.69 -0.27 -8.79
N ASN A 40 4.00 -1.23 -8.20
CA ASN A 40 4.63 -2.38 -7.57
C ASN A 40 5.42 -3.22 -8.58
N THR A 41 4.91 -3.41 -9.80
CA THR A 41 5.62 -4.13 -10.87
C THR A 41 6.92 -3.43 -11.24
N ILE A 42 6.88 -2.13 -11.52
CA ILE A 42 8.08 -1.33 -11.86
C ILE A 42 9.11 -1.40 -10.74
N GLN A 43 8.67 -1.18 -9.50
CA GLN A 43 9.56 -1.15 -8.34
C GLN A 43 10.20 -2.53 -8.10
N THR A 44 9.41 -3.59 -8.19
CA THR A 44 9.89 -4.96 -8.02
C THR A 44 10.89 -5.33 -9.09
N ASP A 45 10.62 -5.01 -10.35
CA ASP A 45 11.54 -5.28 -11.47
C ASP A 45 12.90 -4.59 -11.28
N ILE A 46 12.91 -3.36 -10.79
CA ILE A 46 14.15 -2.62 -10.48
C ILE A 46 14.94 -3.34 -9.39
N ILE A 47 14.26 -3.73 -8.32
CA ILE A 47 14.91 -4.37 -7.16
C ILE A 47 15.40 -5.77 -7.52
N GLU A 48 14.60 -6.59 -8.20
CA GLU A 48 14.99 -7.94 -8.63
C GLU A 48 16.22 -7.90 -9.54
N LYS A 49 16.27 -6.96 -10.48
CA LYS A 49 17.45 -6.76 -11.35
C LYS A 49 18.71 -6.37 -10.58
N SER A 50 18.59 -5.76 -9.42
CA SER A 50 19.73 -5.44 -8.56
C SER A 50 20.37 -6.64 -7.87
N GLY A 51 19.63 -7.76 -7.77
CA GLY A 51 20.03 -8.96 -7.02
C GLY A 51 20.09 -8.76 -5.49
N LYS A 52 19.53 -7.67 -4.97
CA LYS A 52 19.57 -7.31 -3.55
C LYS A 52 18.16 -7.27 -2.96
N ILE A 53 18.06 -7.39 -1.65
CA ILE A 53 16.85 -7.06 -0.90
C ILE A 53 16.92 -5.56 -0.57
N LEU A 54 16.03 -4.79 -1.19
CA LEU A 54 15.98 -3.35 -1.01
C LEU A 54 14.56 -2.93 -0.63
N ASN A 55 14.44 -2.04 0.35
CA ASN A 55 13.16 -1.50 0.80
C ASN A 55 13.04 -0.04 0.31
N PRO A 56 12.18 0.24 -0.66
CA PRO A 56 12.02 1.60 -1.20
C PRO A 56 11.40 2.52 -0.15
N ARG A 57 11.92 3.75 -0.05
CA ARG A 57 11.48 4.74 0.93
C ARG A 57 10.85 5.97 0.30
N THR A 58 11.56 6.61 -0.60
CA THR A 58 11.15 7.87 -1.20
C THR A 58 11.85 8.11 -2.53
N ILE A 59 11.34 9.07 -3.28
CA ILE A 59 11.95 9.55 -4.52
C ILE A 59 12.77 10.78 -4.20
N ASN A 60 14.04 10.76 -4.57
CA ASN A 60 14.95 11.88 -4.43
C ASN A 60 14.62 12.98 -5.45
N LYS A 61 15.22 14.19 -5.28
CA LYS A 61 15.00 15.31 -6.18
C LYS A 61 15.45 15.05 -7.62
N ASP A 62 16.38 14.15 -7.82
CA ASP A 62 16.89 13.73 -9.13
C ASP A 62 16.07 12.60 -9.77
N GLY A 63 14.99 12.18 -9.13
CA GLY A 63 14.13 11.08 -9.59
C GLY A 63 14.61 9.69 -9.19
N SER A 64 15.78 9.54 -8.57
CA SER A 64 16.25 8.26 -8.06
C SER A 64 15.45 7.81 -6.83
N ILE A 65 15.41 6.49 -6.58
CA ILE A 65 14.74 5.93 -5.41
C ILE A 65 15.75 5.76 -4.28
N SER A 66 15.41 6.29 -3.11
CA SER A 66 16.13 6.04 -1.87
C SER A 66 15.65 4.73 -1.24
N TYR A 67 16.59 3.89 -0.82
CA TYR A 67 16.33 2.62 -0.16
C TYR A 67 16.80 2.67 1.30
N ILE A 68 16.13 1.90 2.13
CA ILE A 68 16.38 1.83 3.56
C ILE A 68 16.74 0.41 3.99
N PRO A 69 17.46 0.24 5.11
CA PRO A 69 17.73 -1.05 5.69
C PRO A 69 16.46 -1.69 6.28
N ILE A 70 16.55 -2.98 6.64
CA ILE A 70 15.41 -3.75 7.15
C ILE A 70 14.94 -3.29 8.54
N ASP A 71 15.77 -2.60 9.28
CA ASP A 71 15.48 -2.07 10.62
C ASP A 71 14.93 -0.62 10.61
N ASP A 72 14.66 -0.06 9.44
CA ASP A 72 13.87 1.17 9.33
C ASP A 72 12.36 0.86 9.50
N TRP A 73 11.64 1.73 10.18
CA TRP A 73 10.22 1.57 10.50
C TRP A 73 9.31 1.34 9.27
N CYS A 74 9.71 1.81 8.12
CA CYS A 74 8.96 1.65 6.86
C CYS A 74 9.22 0.31 6.14
N SER A 75 10.19 -0.51 6.58
CA SER A 75 10.63 -1.70 5.84
C SER A 75 9.51 -2.70 5.57
N GLY A 76 8.50 -2.76 6.43
CA GLY A 76 7.34 -3.63 6.27
C GLY A 76 6.34 -3.19 5.20
N PHE A 77 6.38 -1.95 4.73
CA PHE A 77 5.36 -1.44 3.78
C PHE A 77 5.53 -2.00 2.38
N PHE A 78 6.75 -2.22 1.93
CA PHE A 78 6.97 -2.77 0.59
C PHE A 78 6.42 -4.20 0.46
N PRO A 79 6.80 -5.17 1.31
CA PRO A 79 6.13 -6.48 1.31
C PRO A 79 4.63 -6.38 1.61
N GLY A 80 4.22 -5.45 2.46
CA GLY A 80 2.81 -5.18 2.73
C GLY A 80 2.02 -4.79 1.48
N SER A 81 2.57 -3.95 0.62
CA SER A 81 1.94 -3.58 -0.64
C SER A 81 1.79 -4.77 -1.59
N MET A 82 2.76 -5.70 -1.60
CA MET A 82 2.69 -6.93 -2.39
C MET A 82 1.60 -7.88 -1.88
N TRP A 83 1.46 -8.05 -0.56
CA TRP A 83 0.37 -8.83 0.02
C TRP A 83 -1.00 -8.26 -0.33
N LEU A 84 -1.14 -6.93 -0.26
CA LEU A 84 -2.39 -6.27 -0.65
C LEU A 84 -2.67 -6.43 -2.14
N THR A 85 -1.66 -6.29 -3.00
CA THR A 85 -1.80 -6.50 -4.44
C THR A 85 -2.19 -7.95 -4.75
N TYR A 86 -1.57 -8.94 -4.09
CA TYR A 86 -1.96 -10.34 -4.20
C TYR A 86 -3.43 -10.54 -3.81
N ASN A 87 -3.84 -10.01 -2.67
CA ASN A 87 -5.21 -10.17 -2.18
C ASN A 87 -6.26 -9.49 -3.08
N LEU A 88 -5.95 -8.32 -3.63
CA LEU A 88 -6.86 -7.56 -4.49
C LEU A 88 -6.99 -8.15 -5.91
N THR A 89 -5.91 -8.71 -6.43
CA THR A 89 -5.87 -9.18 -7.82
C THR A 89 -6.01 -10.69 -7.97
N GLY A 90 -5.66 -11.46 -6.94
CA GLY A 90 -5.53 -12.92 -7.02
C GLY A 90 -4.36 -13.40 -7.89
N ASP A 91 -3.54 -12.48 -8.43
CA ASP A 91 -2.42 -12.82 -9.31
C ASP A 91 -1.28 -13.48 -8.54
N GLN A 92 -1.06 -14.76 -8.82
CA GLN A 92 -0.12 -15.62 -8.12
C GLN A 92 1.35 -15.19 -8.23
N LYS A 93 1.69 -14.31 -9.18
CA LYS A 93 3.06 -13.78 -9.30
C LYS A 93 3.49 -12.98 -8.06
N TRP A 94 2.52 -12.39 -7.35
CA TRP A 94 2.81 -11.57 -6.16
C TRP A 94 3.14 -12.40 -4.92
N LEU A 95 2.66 -13.64 -4.85
CA LEU A 95 2.86 -14.49 -3.68
C LEU A 95 4.34 -14.72 -3.35
N PRO A 96 5.18 -15.26 -4.25
CA PRO A 96 6.60 -15.50 -3.96
C PRO A 96 7.37 -14.21 -3.69
N LEU A 97 6.97 -13.09 -4.29
CA LEU A 97 7.61 -11.79 -4.05
C LEU A 97 7.28 -11.29 -2.65
N ALA A 98 6.00 -11.32 -2.26
CA ALA A 98 5.56 -10.94 -0.93
C ALA A 98 6.21 -11.79 0.16
N GLU A 99 6.34 -13.11 -0.05
CA GLU A 99 7.08 -14.02 0.84
C GLU A 99 8.54 -13.60 0.96
N LYS A 100 9.25 -13.50 -0.16
CA LYS A 100 10.68 -13.16 -0.21
C LYS A 100 11.00 -11.88 0.58
N TYR A 101 10.24 -10.81 0.34
CA TYR A 101 10.49 -9.53 1.00
C TYR A 101 9.99 -9.49 2.45
N THR A 102 8.98 -10.29 2.79
CA THR A 102 8.53 -10.48 4.17
C THR A 102 9.60 -11.23 4.98
N GLU A 103 10.07 -12.37 4.48
CA GLU A 103 11.02 -13.22 5.18
C GLU A 103 12.39 -12.56 5.38
N ALA A 104 12.76 -11.64 4.49
CA ALA A 104 13.94 -10.81 4.66
C ALA A 104 13.90 -9.94 5.94
N LEU A 105 12.72 -9.71 6.52
CA LEU A 105 12.54 -8.97 7.76
C LEU A 105 12.59 -9.85 9.02
N ASP A 106 12.90 -11.14 8.92
CA ASP A 106 12.78 -12.07 10.05
C ASP A 106 13.54 -11.61 11.30
N SER A 107 14.73 -11.08 11.14
CA SER A 107 15.56 -10.61 12.28
C SER A 107 14.95 -9.40 13.02
N VAL A 108 14.04 -8.67 12.39
CA VAL A 108 13.36 -7.50 12.98
C VAL A 108 12.56 -7.89 14.24
N LYS A 109 12.06 -9.12 14.33
CA LYS A 109 11.31 -9.63 15.48
C LYS A 109 12.07 -9.51 16.82
N HIS A 110 13.39 -9.36 16.78
CA HIS A 110 14.25 -9.26 17.96
C HIS A 110 14.65 -7.82 18.35
N LEU A 111 14.21 -6.81 17.61
CA LEU A 111 14.59 -5.41 17.84
C LEU A 111 13.85 -4.80 19.06
N LYS A 112 14.33 -5.09 20.25
CA LYS A 112 13.74 -4.58 21.51
C LYS A 112 13.87 -3.07 21.67
N TRP A 113 14.79 -2.45 20.95
CA TRP A 113 15.05 -1.02 21.01
C TRP A 113 14.10 -0.22 20.09
N HIS A 114 13.51 -0.84 19.08
CA HIS A 114 12.70 -0.17 18.09
C HIS A 114 11.21 -0.23 18.46
N HIS A 115 10.54 0.93 18.50
CA HIS A 115 9.12 0.98 18.87
C HIS A 115 8.17 0.57 17.73
N ASP A 116 8.62 0.68 16.47
CA ASP A 116 7.80 0.40 15.29
C ASP A 116 7.91 -1.04 14.77
N VAL A 117 8.52 -1.97 15.52
CA VAL A 117 8.58 -3.38 15.09
C VAL A 117 7.19 -3.96 14.81
N GLY A 118 6.16 -3.44 15.49
CA GLY A 118 4.77 -3.79 15.22
C GLY A 118 4.30 -3.36 13.84
N PHE A 119 4.76 -2.22 13.31
CA PHE A 119 4.51 -1.79 11.93
C PHE A 119 5.20 -2.67 10.93
N MET A 120 6.49 -2.91 11.12
CA MET A 120 7.30 -3.71 10.20
C MET A 120 6.70 -5.10 10.02
N ILE A 121 6.42 -5.80 11.10
CA ILE A 121 5.88 -7.17 11.08
C ILE A 121 4.37 -7.20 10.84
N GLY A 122 3.63 -6.18 11.30
CA GLY A 122 2.20 -6.06 11.06
C GLY A 122 1.86 -5.87 9.58
N CYS A 123 2.62 -5.05 8.87
CA CYS A 123 2.41 -4.84 7.44
C CYS A 123 2.90 -6.01 6.58
N SER A 124 3.89 -6.77 7.03
CA SER A 124 4.50 -7.90 6.30
C SER A 124 3.94 -9.26 6.75
N TYR A 125 4.46 -9.83 7.80
CA TYR A 125 4.11 -11.17 8.30
C TYR A 125 2.63 -11.34 8.65
N LEU A 126 2.00 -10.33 9.30
CA LEU A 126 0.59 -10.43 9.66
C LEU A 126 -0.31 -10.41 8.43
N ASN A 127 0.05 -9.69 7.38
CA ASN A 127 -0.69 -9.73 6.13
C ASN A 127 -0.54 -11.09 5.44
N GLY A 128 0.65 -11.67 5.38
CA GLY A 128 0.86 -13.01 4.86
C GLY A 128 0.08 -14.07 5.63
N TYR A 129 0.08 -13.99 6.97
CA TYR A 129 -0.71 -14.86 7.82
C TYR A 129 -2.22 -14.78 7.52
N ARG A 130 -2.74 -13.57 7.29
CA ARG A 130 -4.18 -13.35 7.07
C ARG A 130 -4.63 -13.60 5.63
N MET A 131 -3.82 -13.23 4.65
CA MET A 131 -4.22 -13.19 3.23
C MET A 131 -3.81 -14.46 2.46
N ALA A 132 -2.78 -15.16 2.90
CA ALA A 132 -2.26 -16.35 2.23
C ALA A 132 -2.17 -17.59 3.14
N ASP A 133 -2.83 -17.55 4.32
CA ASP A 133 -2.87 -18.63 5.30
C ASP A 133 -1.46 -19.15 5.72
N LYS A 134 -0.48 -18.24 5.77
CA LYS A 134 0.90 -18.54 6.16
C LYS A 134 1.00 -18.75 7.66
N LYS A 135 0.56 -19.94 8.11
CA LYS A 135 0.45 -20.29 9.55
C LYS A 135 1.79 -20.21 10.28
N GLU A 136 2.88 -20.51 9.59
CA GLU A 136 4.25 -20.44 10.08
C GLU A 136 4.68 -19.02 10.50
N TYR A 137 4.04 -17.98 9.96
CA TYR A 137 4.31 -16.59 10.31
C TYR A 137 3.83 -16.20 11.71
N LYS A 138 2.95 -17.01 12.31
CA LYS A 138 2.41 -16.77 13.65
C LYS A 138 3.51 -16.64 14.72
N ASP A 139 4.53 -17.48 14.65
CA ASP A 139 5.59 -17.48 15.65
C ASP A 139 6.44 -16.21 15.57
N VAL A 140 6.70 -15.70 14.37
CA VAL A 140 7.39 -14.43 14.16
C VAL A 140 6.58 -13.27 14.73
N ILE A 141 5.25 -13.25 14.50
CA ILE A 141 4.34 -12.22 15.01
C ILE A 141 4.34 -12.24 16.55
N ILE A 142 4.25 -13.42 17.16
CA ILE A 142 4.26 -13.58 18.63
C ILE A 142 5.60 -13.13 19.20
N GLU A 143 6.72 -13.52 18.61
CA GLU A 143 8.04 -13.13 19.09
C GLU A 143 8.26 -11.62 18.99
N THR A 144 7.76 -11.00 17.91
CA THR A 144 7.76 -9.54 17.75
C THR A 144 6.96 -8.86 18.86
N ALA A 145 5.78 -9.39 19.19
CA ALA A 145 4.95 -8.86 20.27
C ALA A 145 5.65 -8.96 21.62
N LYS A 146 6.36 -10.07 21.89
CA LYS A 146 7.19 -10.22 23.09
C LYS A 146 8.33 -9.20 23.13
N SER A 147 9.04 -9.01 22.00
CA SER A 147 10.10 -8.01 21.90
C SER A 147 9.58 -6.61 22.19
N LEU A 148 8.45 -6.23 21.60
CA LEU A 148 7.82 -4.93 21.83
C LEU A 148 7.34 -4.78 23.28
N SER A 149 6.79 -5.83 23.90
CA SER A 149 6.31 -5.81 25.28
C SER A 149 7.42 -5.56 26.30
N THR A 150 8.69 -5.84 25.98
CA THR A 150 9.84 -5.52 26.86
C THR A 150 10.00 -4.01 27.10
N ARG A 151 9.35 -3.18 26.27
CA ARG A 151 9.34 -1.72 26.42
C ARG A 151 8.29 -1.22 27.42
N PHE A 152 7.46 -2.11 27.96
CA PHE A 152 6.48 -1.76 28.98
C PHE A 152 7.17 -1.29 30.25
N ARG A 153 6.68 -0.18 30.81
CA ARG A 153 7.18 0.42 32.04
C ARG A 153 6.08 0.31 33.11
N PRO A 154 6.18 -0.66 34.05
CA PRO A 154 5.13 -0.89 35.04
C PRO A 154 4.78 0.35 35.86
N ASN A 155 5.81 1.14 36.27
CA ASN A 155 5.62 2.34 37.07
C ASN A 155 4.84 3.46 36.33
N ALA A 156 4.95 3.50 34.98
CA ALA A 156 4.23 4.46 34.15
C ALA A 156 2.92 3.89 33.63
N GLY A 157 2.72 2.57 33.73
CA GLY A 157 1.57 1.90 33.10
C GLY A 157 1.53 2.00 31.56
N ALA A 158 2.69 2.24 30.92
CA ALA A 158 2.78 2.54 29.48
C ALA A 158 3.97 1.85 28.81
N VAL A 159 3.91 1.75 27.47
CA VAL A 159 5.02 1.29 26.64
C VAL A 159 5.88 2.49 26.25
N SER A 160 7.19 2.38 26.45
CA SER A 160 8.14 3.43 26.08
C SER A 160 8.18 3.62 24.56
N TYR A 161 7.95 4.84 24.10
CA TYR A 161 8.03 5.23 22.69
C TYR A 161 9.46 5.54 22.26
N THR A 162 10.24 6.22 23.11
CA THR A 162 11.60 6.65 22.80
C THR A 162 12.66 5.82 23.50
N HIS A 163 13.88 5.80 22.97
CA HIS A 163 15.08 5.27 23.66
C HIS A 163 15.59 6.22 24.73
N LEU A 164 15.32 7.47 24.54
CA LEU A 164 15.70 8.49 25.50
C LEU A 164 14.97 8.17 26.80
N ARG A 165 15.71 8.09 27.88
CA ARG A 165 15.14 8.16 29.21
C ARG A 165 14.24 9.39 29.18
N ALA A 166 12.95 9.14 29.24
CA ALA A 166 12.00 10.19 29.11
C ALA A 166 12.30 11.26 30.15
N HIS A 167 12.62 12.45 29.68
CA HIS A 167 12.39 13.66 30.45
C HIS A 167 10.88 13.89 30.63
N GLU A 168 10.08 12.92 30.25
CA GLU A 168 8.62 12.90 30.26
C GLU A 168 8.05 12.39 31.58
N THR A 169 8.88 12.21 32.60
CA THR A 169 8.43 11.85 33.92
C THR A 169 8.44 13.08 34.80
N LEU A 170 7.62 14.05 34.49
CA LEU A 170 7.20 15.06 35.47
C LEU A 170 5.68 15.16 35.47
#